data_1ba3ae1bbe5e5bad0485889afb66ce04
#
_entry.id   1ba3ae1bbe5e5bad0485889afb66ce04
#
_cell.length_a   1.000
_cell.length_b   1.000
_cell.length_c   1.000
_cell.angle_alpha   90.00
_cell.angle_beta   90.00
_cell.angle_gamma   90.00
#
_symmetry.space_group_name_H-M   'P 1'
#
loop_
_entity.id
_entity.type
_entity.pdbx_description
1 polymer ?
#
loop_
_entity_poly.entity_id
_entity_poly.type
_entity_poly.pdbx_seq_one_letter_code
_entity_poly.pdbx_strand_id
1 'polypeptide(L)'
;MCIRDRTYGKRIDKMLVGTVGMKFSMGENPKLTYSDKEDAPYTRMAVAGIIREALIKAQKYGEAVERAMGSEEDMPEFDMKSEALLPVLRGEVKAHFHCHRADDIFTAIRIAKEFELDYVLIHCTDGHIIADELAEEEASCVIGPVICDRCKPEMANLTPANAGILSSHGIKVAICTDHAEVPIEYLPLSAAIAVKNGLDYEKGIEAITCTAAEIAGISDRVGSVKTGLDADLTLFSGDPLDVMVSPDMVICGGKII
;
A
#
# COMPACT_ATOMS: atom_id res chain seq x y z
N MET A 1 9.69 0.86 5.24
CA MET A 1 9.28 -0.56 5.28
C MET A 1 7.90 -0.65 5.92
N CYS A 2 6.96 -1.30 5.27
CA CYS A 2 5.63 -1.51 5.84
C CYS A 2 5.64 -2.85 6.60
N ILE A 3 5.11 -2.85 7.82
CA ILE A 3 5.14 -4.01 8.71
C ILE A 3 3.71 -4.42 9.01
N ARG A 4 3.43 -5.73 8.94
CA ARG A 4 2.18 -6.30 9.43
C ARG A 4 2.27 -6.45 10.94
N ASP A 5 1.24 -5.97 11.65
CA ASP A 5 1.12 -6.16 13.08
C ASP A 5 -0.34 -6.43 13.48
N ARG A 6 -0.51 -6.89 14.70
CA ARG A 6 -1.80 -6.95 15.36
C ARG A 6 -1.91 -5.81 16.35
N THR A 7 -3.02 -5.12 16.34
CA THR A 7 -3.24 -3.90 17.12
C THR A 7 -3.65 -4.14 18.58
N TYR A 8 -3.59 -5.39 19.06
CA TYR A 8 -3.89 -5.72 20.43
C TYR A 8 -2.66 -6.23 21.18
N GLY A 9 -2.53 -5.84 22.43
CA GLY A 9 -1.42 -6.22 23.28
C GLY A 9 -0.65 -5.03 23.81
N LYS A 10 0.37 -5.31 24.64
CA LYS A 10 1.19 -4.28 25.29
C LYS A 10 2.62 -4.24 24.77
N ARG A 11 2.99 -5.19 23.92
CA ARG A 11 4.36 -5.35 23.43
C ARG A 11 4.37 -5.44 21.92
N ILE A 12 4.93 -4.42 21.27
CA ILE A 12 5.01 -4.32 19.81
C ILE A 12 5.79 -5.49 19.19
N ASP A 13 6.85 -5.97 19.84
CA ASP A 13 7.66 -7.09 19.39
C ASP A 13 6.88 -8.43 19.28
N LYS A 14 5.76 -8.55 20.02
CA LYS A 14 4.85 -9.69 19.93
C LYS A 14 3.64 -9.47 19.01
N MET A 15 3.47 -8.26 18.55
CA MET A 15 2.39 -7.87 17.65
C MET A 15 2.84 -7.94 16.19
N LEU A 16 4.12 -7.80 15.93
CA LEU A 16 4.69 -7.84 14.58
C LEU A 16 4.50 -9.23 13.95
N VAL A 17 3.95 -9.25 12.74
CA VAL A 17 3.71 -10.48 11.97
C VAL A 17 4.71 -10.65 10.83
N GLY A 18 5.21 -9.56 10.30
CA GLY A 18 6.23 -9.57 9.23
C GLY A 18 6.22 -8.30 8.38
N THR A 19 7.07 -8.27 7.38
CA THR A 19 7.13 -7.19 6.40
C THR A 19 6.05 -7.40 5.34
N VAL A 20 5.23 -6.37 5.08
CA VAL A 20 4.17 -6.38 4.04
C VAL A 20 4.68 -5.78 2.74
N GLY A 21 5.50 -4.74 2.84
CA GLY A 21 5.96 -4.00 1.67
C GLY A 21 7.13 -3.06 1.98
N MET A 22 7.83 -2.69 0.93
CA MET A 22 8.82 -1.62 0.92
C MET A 22 8.19 -0.37 0.32
N LYS A 23 8.15 0.73 1.06
CA LYS A 23 7.58 1.99 0.57
C LYS A 23 8.56 2.72 -0.34
N PHE A 24 8.09 3.04 -1.55
CA PHE A 24 8.72 3.96 -2.48
C PHE A 24 7.84 5.22 -2.57
N SER A 25 8.40 6.39 -2.36
CA SER A 25 7.64 7.64 -2.37
C SER A 25 7.91 8.42 -3.65
N MET A 26 6.85 8.66 -4.42
CA MET A 26 6.85 9.51 -5.61
C MET A 26 6.31 10.91 -5.26
N GLY A 27 6.33 11.83 -6.22
CA GLY A 27 5.61 13.10 -6.14
C GLY A 27 6.21 14.15 -5.20
N GLU A 28 5.35 14.85 -4.47
CA GLU A 28 5.72 16.00 -3.65
C GLU A 28 6.46 15.61 -2.36
N ASN A 29 6.09 14.51 -1.71
CA ASN A 29 6.63 14.17 -0.39
C ASN A 29 8.18 14.08 -0.36
N PRO A 30 8.86 13.32 -1.26
CA PRO A 30 10.31 13.28 -1.24
C PRO A 30 10.94 14.64 -1.60
N LYS A 31 10.33 15.41 -2.51
CA LYS A 31 10.80 16.74 -2.88
C LYS A 31 10.76 17.70 -1.68
N LEU A 32 9.63 17.78 -0.97
CA LEU A 32 9.47 18.66 0.18
C LEU A 32 10.39 18.28 1.34
N THR A 33 10.51 16.96 1.61
CA THR A 33 11.34 16.47 2.72
C THR A 33 12.83 16.85 2.59
N TYR A 34 13.33 16.88 1.36
CA TYR A 34 14.75 17.12 1.09
C TYR A 34 15.06 18.55 0.66
N SER A 35 14.09 19.32 0.11
CA SER A 35 14.30 20.71 -0.29
C SER A 35 14.75 21.60 0.86
N ASP A 36 14.18 21.41 2.04
CA ASP A 36 14.54 22.18 3.24
C ASP A 36 15.96 21.85 3.76
N LYS A 37 16.53 20.73 3.29
CA LYS A 37 17.89 20.30 3.62
C LYS A 37 18.91 20.65 2.54
N GLU A 38 18.48 21.37 1.50
CA GLU A 38 19.29 21.66 0.33
C GLU A 38 19.87 20.40 -0.34
N ASP A 39 19.11 19.28 -0.29
CA ASP A 39 19.49 17.97 -0.82
C ASP A 39 18.49 17.46 -1.87
N ALA A 40 18.93 16.55 -2.75
CA ALA A 40 18.07 15.93 -3.76
C ALA A 40 17.09 14.93 -3.09
N PRO A 41 15.90 14.72 -3.67
CA PRO A 41 15.44 15.18 -4.99
C PRO A 41 14.68 16.51 -4.98
N TYR A 42 14.90 17.33 -6.02
CA TYR A 42 14.13 18.58 -6.24
C TYR A 42 13.03 18.42 -7.29
N THR A 43 13.09 17.38 -8.11
CA THR A 43 12.16 17.13 -9.22
C THR A 43 11.64 15.70 -9.22
N ARG A 44 10.47 15.47 -9.87
CA ARG A 44 9.93 14.12 -10.07
C ARG A 44 10.89 13.21 -10.85
N MET A 45 11.61 13.77 -11.81
CA MET A 45 12.65 13.04 -12.57
C MET A 45 13.79 12.57 -11.66
N ALA A 46 14.23 13.43 -10.72
CA ALA A 46 15.26 13.07 -9.75
C ALA A 46 14.78 11.97 -8.80
N VAL A 47 13.50 12.00 -8.35
CA VAL A 47 12.90 10.92 -7.56
C VAL A 47 13.00 9.58 -8.30
N ALA A 48 12.57 9.53 -9.56
CA ALA A 48 12.64 8.33 -10.39
C ALA A 48 14.09 7.84 -10.58
N GLY A 49 15.03 8.77 -10.76
CA GLY A 49 16.46 8.48 -10.90
C GLY A 49 17.05 7.84 -9.64
N ILE A 50 16.77 8.41 -8.47
CA ILE A 50 17.24 7.91 -7.17
C ILE A 50 16.69 6.50 -6.87
N ILE A 51 15.41 6.26 -7.16
CA ILE A 51 14.81 4.92 -6.99
C ILE A 51 15.51 3.91 -7.88
N ARG A 52 15.72 4.21 -9.18
CA ARG A 52 16.44 3.33 -10.10
C ARG A 52 17.87 3.07 -9.66
N GLU A 53 18.60 4.11 -9.25
CA GLU A 53 19.96 3.99 -8.76
C GLU A 53 20.05 3.02 -7.57
N ALA A 54 19.12 3.15 -6.60
CA ALA A 54 19.06 2.26 -5.45
C ALA A 54 18.75 0.80 -5.84
N LEU A 55 17.80 0.58 -6.75
CA LEU A 55 17.44 -0.75 -7.24
C LEU A 55 18.58 -1.39 -8.05
N ILE A 56 19.21 -0.65 -8.97
CA ILE A 56 20.37 -1.12 -9.75
C ILE A 56 21.54 -1.48 -8.82
N LYS A 57 21.80 -0.65 -7.80
CA LYS A 57 22.84 -0.91 -6.83
C LYS A 57 22.57 -2.20 -6.05
N ALA A 58 21.33 -2.38 -5.59
CA ALA A 58 20.92 -3.58 -4.86
C ALA A 58 20.99 -4.84 -5.76
N GLN A 59 20.59 -4.75 -7.03
CA GLN A 59 20.68 -5.84 -7.98
C GLN A 59 22.14 -6.29 -8.17
N LYS A 60 23.06 -5.36 -8.44
CA LYS A 60 24.48 -5.64 -8.58
C LYS A 60 25.09 -6.22 -7.31
N TYR A 61 24.67 -5.73 -6.16
CA TYR A 61 25.09 -6.25 -4.86
C TYR A 61 24.61 -7.70 -4.68
N GLY A 62 23.35 -7.99 -4.97
CA GLY A 62 22.79 -9.35 -4.91
C GLY A 62 23.52 -10.34 -5.83
N GLU A 63 23.81 -9.93 -7.09
CA GLU A 63 24.59 -10.72 -8.04
C GLU A 63 26.02 -11.00 -7.53
N ALA A 64 26.65 -10.04 -6.85
CA ALA A 64 27.97 -10.24 -6.26
C ALA A 64 27.92 -11.21 -5.07
N VAL A 65 26.91 -11.12 -4.21
CA VAL A 65 26.68 -12.06 -3.09
C VAL A 65 26.47 -13.47 -3.63
N GLU A 66 25.63 -13.66 -4.64
CA GLU A 66 25.35 -14.97 -5.24
C GLU A 66 26.61 -15.59 -5.89
N ARG A 67 27.43 -14.80 -6.58
CA ARG A 67 28.70 -15.29 -7.13
C ARG A 67 29.67 -15.71 -6.04
N ALA A 68 29.81 -14.92 -4.99
CA ALA A 68 30.69 -15.24 -3.87
C ALA A 68 30.27 -16.51 -3.12
N MET A 69 28.96 -16.74 -2.97
CA MET A 69 28.44 -17.97 -2.37
C MET A 69 28.73 -19.24 -3.21
N GLY A 70 28.85 -19.08 -4.52
CA GLY A 70 29.09 -20.19 -5.47
C GLY A 70 30.56 -20.39 -5.88
N SER A 71 31.49 -19.60 -5.38
CA SER A 71 32.89 -19.59 -5.79
C SER A 71 33.83 -19.33 -4.61
N GLU A 72 35.15 -19.21 -4.90
CA GLU A 72 36.17 -18.78 -3.93
C GLU A 72 36.34 -17.25 -3.88
N GLU A 73 35.42 -16.48 -4.48
CA GLU A 73 35.46 -15.03 -4.42
C GLU A 73 35.11 -14.52 -3.01
N ASP A 74 35.72 -13.40 -2.63
CA ASP A 74 35.42 -12.75 -1.36
C ASP A 74 33.99 -12.16 -1.38
N MET A 75 33.27 -12.27 -0.26
CA MET A 75 31.96 -11.66 -0.07
C MET A 75 32.08 -10.14 -0.23
N PRO A 76 31.13 -9.49 -0.94
CA PRO A 76 31.11 -8.05 -1.02
C PRO A 76 30.94 -7.42 0.36
N GLU A 77 31.42 -6.18 0.51
CA GLU A 77 31.20 -5.40 1.74
C GLU A 77 29.70 -5.27 2.01
N PHE A 78 29.31 -5.48 3.27
CA PHE A 78 27.90 -5.42 3.68
C PHE A 78 27.28 -4.03 3.42
N ASP A 79 26.24 -3.98 2.60
CA ASP A 79 25.45 -2.79 2.32
C ASP A 79 24.01 -2.97 2.83
N MET A 80 23.72 -2.39 3.99
CA MET A 80 22.41 -2.48 4.63
C MET A 80 21.25 -2.00 3.74
N LYS A 81 21.48 -1.00 2.87
CA LYS A 81 20.42 -0.49 1.96
C LYS A 81 20.13 -1.48 0.84
N SER A 82 21.16 -2.07 0.26
CA SER A 82 21.02 -3.12 -0.75
C SER A 82 20.36 -4.36 -0.17
N GLU A 83 20.80 -4.83 1.00
CA GLU A 83 20.18 -5.96 1.71
C GLU A 83 18.68 -5.76 1.94
N ALA A 84 18.26 -4.55 2.34
CA ALA A 84 16.85 -4.23 2.56
C ALA A 84 16.01 -4.25 1.26
N LEU A 85 16.62 -4.06 0.09
CA LEU A 85 15.96 -4.06 -1.21
C LEU A 85 15.95 -5.43 -1.90
N LEU A 86 16.86 -6.35 -1.53
CA LEU A 86 16.90 -7.69 -2.13
C LEU A 86 15.57 -8.45 -2.05
N PRO A 87 14.83 -8.47 -0.91
CA PRO A 87 13.53 -9.14 -0.85
C PRO A 87 12.50 -8.56 -1.82
N VAL A 88 12.59 -7.26 -2.14
CA VAL A 88 11.71 -6.61 -3.13
C VAL A 88 12.06 -7.06 -4.54
N LEU A 89 13.35 -7.08 -4.89
CA LEU A 89 13.85 -7.54 -6.19
C LEU A 89 13.60 -9.05 -6.43
N ARG A 90 13.47 -9.84 -5.36
CA ARG A 90 13.14 -11.27 -5.43
C ARG A 90 11.63 -11.56 -5.39
N GLY A 91 10.78 -10.54 -5.32
CA GLY A 91 9.33 -10.70 -5.21
C GLY A 91 8.83 -11.27 -3.85
N GLU A 92 9.69 -11.32 -2.84
CA GLU A 92 9.36 -11.78 -1.49
C GLU A 92 8.60 -10.71 -0.70
N VAL A 93 8.80 -9.44 -1.06
CA VAL A 93 8.18 -8.27 -0.44
C VAL A 93 7.68 -7.33 -1.54
N LYS A 94 6.44 -6.90 -1.45
CA LYS A 94 5.84 -5.99 -2.44
C LYS A 94 6.45 -4.58 -2.40
N ALA A 95 6.57 -3.96 -3.56
CA ALA A 95 6.88 -2.54 -3.69
C ALA A 95 5.60 -1.70 -3.52
N HIS A 96 5.50 -0.90 -2.47
CA HIS A 96 4.37 0.02 -2.22
C HIS A 96 4.72 1.42 -2.73
N PHE A 97 4.21 1.79 -3.91
CA PHE A 97 4.44 3.10 -4.50
C PHE A 97 3.40 4.11 -4.03
N HIS A 98 3.81 5.06 -3.20
CA HIS A 98 3.03 6.26 -2.89
C HIS A 98 3.03 7.19 -4.10
N CYS A 99 1.89 7.39 -4.71
CA CYS A 99 1.73 8.23 -5.90
C CYS A 99 0.31 8.80 -5.99
N HIS A 100 0.18 10.05 -6.41
CA HIS A 100 -1.09 10.76 -6.54
C HIS A 100 -1.43 11.07 -8.01
N ARG A 101 -0.52 11.71 -8.73
CA ARG A 101 -0.72 12.19 -10.10
C ARG A 101 -0.54 11.08 -11.12
N ALA A 102 -1.23 11.18 -12.24
CA ALA A 102 -1.14 10.25 -13.36
C ALA A 102 0.31 10.04 -13.84
N ASP A 103 1.12 11.09 -13.94
CA ASP A 103 2.52 11.01 -14.36
C ASP A 103 3.42 10.27 -13.35
N ASP A 104 3.16 10.42 -12.05
CA ASP A 104 3.85 9.68 -10.98
C ASP A 104 3.39 8.21 -10.93
N ILE A 105 2.09 7.94 -11.14
CA ILE A 105 1.51 6.59 -11.21
C ILE A 105 2.18 5.80 -12.35
N PHE A 106 2.19 6.33 -13.57
CA PHE A 106 2.85 5.64 -14.70
C PHE A 106 4.37 5.56 -14.55
N THR A 107 5.00 6.50 -13.85
CA THR A 107 6.42 6.39 -13.53
C THR A 107 6.69 5.25 -12.55
N ALA A 108 5.84 5.07 -11.54
CA ALA A 108 5.89 3.94 -10.60
C ALA A 108 5.72 2.60 -11.33
N ILE A 109 4.69 2.48 -12.19
CA ILE A 109 4.43 1.28 -13.00
C ILE A 109 5.63 0.97 -13.90
N ARG A 110 6.19 1.97 -14.59
CA ARG A 110 7.35 1.79 -15.46
C ARG A 110 8.58 1.28 -14.69
N ILE A 111 8.83 1.81 -13.49
CA ILE A 111 9.93 1.34 -12.62
C ILE A 111 9.63 -0.09 -12.16
N ALA A 112 8.41 -0.38 -11.73
CA ALA A 112 8.04 -1.72 -11.29
C ALA A 112 8.26 -2.75 -12.41
N LYS A 113 7.84 -2.46 -13.64
CA LYS A 113 8.06 -3.32 -14.81
C LYS A 113 9.54 -3.46 -15.18
N GLU A 114 10.33 -2.38 -15.10
CA GLU A 114 11.76 -2.37 -15.40
C GLU A 114 12.55 -3.34 -14.50
N PHE A 115 12.13 -3.50 -13.25
CA PHE A 115 12.77 -4.36 -12.25
C PHE A 115 11.95 -5.61 -11.89
N GLU A 116 10.88 -5.90 -12.63
CA GLU A 116 9.98 -7.05 -12.41
C GLU A 116 9.44 -7.14 -10.98
N LEU A 117 9.11 -5.98 -10.36
CA LEU A 117 8.65 -5.91 -8.98
C LEU A 117 7.16 -6.33 -8.87
N ASP A 118 6.82 -7.11 -7.84
CA ASP A 118 5.43 -7.20 -7.37
C ASP A 118 5.08 -5.89 -6.65
N TYR A 119 4.05 -5.17 -7.12
CA TYR A 119 3.81 -3.80 -6.67
C TYR A 119 2.36 -3.49 -6.36
N VAL A 120 2.17 -2.46 -5.55
CA VAL A 120 0.88 -1.88 -5.18
C VAL A 120 0.98 -0.36 -5.31
N LEU A 121 -0.04 0.25 -5.88
CA LEU A 121 -0.16 1.70 -6.00
C LEU A 121 -0.97 2.25 -4.81
N ILE A 122 -0.39 3.19 -4.07
CA ILE A 122 -1.01 3.78 -2.88
C ILE A 122 -1.48 5.19 -3.20
N HIS A 123 -2.69 5.52 -2.77
CA HIS A 123 -3.45 6.76 -3.01
C HIS A 123 -4.04 6.86 -4.41
N CYS A 124 -3.27 6.83 -5.46
CA CYS A 124 -3.74 6.92 -6.86
C CYS A 124 -4.82 8.00 -7.05
N THR A 125 -4.57 9.23 -6.60
CA THR A 125 -5.58 10.30 -6.59
C THR A 125 -6.15 10.61 -7.98
N ASP A 126 -5.29 10.58 -9.01
CA ASP A 126 -5.69 10.73 -10.41
C ASP A 126 -6.17 9.42 -11.07
N GLY A 127 -6.28 8.32 -10.31
CA GLY A 127 -6.61 7.01 -10.85
C GLY A 127 -7.90 7.01 -11.67
N HIS A 128 -8.93 7.72 -11.23
CA HIS A 128 -10.20 7.85 -11.94
C HIS A 128 -10.08 8.54 -13.32
N ILE A 129 -9.02 9.31 -13.55
CA ILE A 129 -8.79 9.99 -14.84
C ILE A 129 -8.13 9.05 -15.86
N ILE A 130 -7.42 8.04 -15.38
CA ILE A 130 -6.63 7.08 -16.17
C ILE A 130 -7.06 5.63 -15.91
N ALA A 131 -8.35 5.43 -15.59
CA ALA A 131 -8.84 4.13 -15.16
C ALA A 131 -8.76 3.06 -16.26
N ASP A 132 -8.98 3.44 -17.52
CA ASP A 132 -8.85 2.54 -18.66
C ASP A 132 -7.40 2.02 -18.79
N GLU A 133 -6.42 2.91 -18.75
CA GLU A 133 -5.01 2.56 -18.85
C GLU A 133 -4.52 1.77 -17.62
N LEU A 134 -5.04 2.08 -16.41
CA LEU A 134 -4.71 1.31 -15.21
C LEU A 134 -5.29 -0.10 -15.24
N ALA A 135 -6.45 -0.30 -15.89
CA ALA A 135 -7.03 -1.62 -16.06
C ALA A 135 -6.15 -2.53 -16.95
N GLU A 136 -5.49 -1.96 -17.97
CA GLU A 136 -4.54 -2.69 -18.82
C GLU A 136 -3.26 -3.12 -18.06
N GLU A 137 -2.93 -2.42 -16.97
CA GLU A 137 -1.74 -2.67 -16.14
C GLU A 137 -1.94 -3.75 -15.07
N GLU A 138 -3.18 -4.25 -14.88
CA GLU A 138 -3.56 -5.22 -13.83
C GLU A 138 -3.11 -4.79 -12.41
N ALA A 139 -2.94 -3.49 -12.19
CA ALA A 139 -2.43 -2.94 -10.94
C ALA A 139 -3.44 -3.06 -9.80
N SER A 140 -2.97 -3.35 -8.60
CA SER A 140 -3.78 -3.22 -7.39
C SER A 140 -3.59 -1.84 -6.78
N CYS A 141 -4.70 -1.21 -6.34
CA CYS A 141 -4.70 0.14 -5.78
C CYS A 141 -5.21 0.14 -4.33
N VAL A 142 -4.53 0.89 -3.47
CA VAL A 142 -4.99 1.21 -2.11
C VAL A 142 -5.37 2.69 -2.09
N ILE A 143 -6.67 2.96 -2.09
CA ILE A 143 -7.24 4.31 -2.22
C ILE A 143 -7.47 4.92 -0.84
N GLY A 144 -7.04 6.14 -0.68
CA GLY A 144 -7.26 6.92 0.55
C GLY A 144 -6.10 7.90 0.82
N PRO A 145 -6.28 8.79 1.82
CA PRO A 145 -7.50 8.97 2.61
C PRO A 145 -8.67 9.49 1.75
N VAL A 146 -9.87 8.91 1.95
CA VAL A 146 -11.08 9.31 1.20
C VAL A 146 -11.69 10.59 1.77
N ILE A 147 -11.51 10.79 3.08
CA ILE A 147 -12.01 11.93 3.85
C ILE A 147 -10.82 12.84 4.12
N CYS A 148 -10.45 13.67 3.15
CA CYS A 148 -9.37 14.63 3.35
C CYS A 148 -9.51 15.82 2.40
N ASP A 149 -8.80 16.90 2.69
CA ASP A 149 -8.78 18.09 1.84
C ASP A 149 -7.65 17.99 0.79
N ARG A 150 -7.73 18.85 -0.23
CA ARG A 150 -6.72 19.01 -1.28
C ARG A 150 -5.53 19.84 -0.78
N CYS A 151 -4.83 19.34 0.22
CA CYS A 151 -3.77 20.07 0.91
C CYS A 151 -2.46 20.20 0.11
N LYS A 152 -2.32 19.46 -1.00
CA LYS A 152 -1.15 19.49 -1.89
C LYS A 152 -1.58 19.63 -3.35
N PRO A 153 -0.77 20.25 -4.22
CA PRO A 153 -1.07 20.37 -5.65
C PRO A 153 -1.34 19.02 -6.33
N GLU A 154 -0.64 17.96 -5.91
CA GLU A 154 -0.81 16.60 -6.45
C GLU A 154 -2.16 15.96 -6.07
N MET A 155 -2.91 16.56 -5.16
CA MET A 155 -4.23 16.12 -4.75
C MET A 155 -5.37 16.96 -5.36
N ALA A 156 -5.08 17.81 -6.35
CA ALA A 156 -6.06 18.71 -6.96
C ALA A 156 -7.32 18.00 -7.46
N ASN A 157 -7.18 16.78 -7.97
CA ASN A 157 -8.26 15.97 -8.52
C ASN A 157 -8.86 14.97 -7.52
N LEU A 158 -8.55 15.11 -6.23
CA LEU A 158 -9.09 14.23 -5.20
C LEU A 158 -10.62 14.18 -5.24
N THR A 159 -11.17 12.98 -5.34
CA THR A 159 -12.60 12.71 -5.34
C THR A 159 -12.91 11.40 -4.61
N PRO A 160 -13.96 11.34 -3.81
CA PRO A 160 -14.39 10.10 -3.17
C PRO A 160 -14.97 9.08 -4.16
N ALA A 161 -15.25 9.45 -5.41
CA ALA A 161 -15.69 8.55 -6.47
C ALA A 161 -14.56 7.68 -7.04
N ASN A 162 -13.31 8.02 -6.78
CA ASN A 162 -12.13 7.34 -7.35
C ASN A 162 -12.19 5.82 -7.17
N ALA A 163 -12.46 5.34 -5.95
CA ALA A 163 -12.54 3.89 -5.67
C ALA A 163 -13.63 3.19 -6.49
N GLY A 164 -14.80 3.82 -6.64
CA GLY A 164 -15.91 3.28 -7.45
C GLY A 164 -15.58 3.21 -8.94
N ILE A 165 -14.97 4.26 -9.47
CA ILE A 165 -14.55 4.30 -10.88
C ILE A 165 -13.51 3.22 -11.15
N LEU A 166 -12.45 3.11 -10.36
CA LEU A 166 -11.44 2.07 -10.52
C LEU A 166 -12.02 0.66 -10.42
N SER A 167 -12.87 0.42 -9.43
CA SER A 167 -13.55 -0.87 -9.26
C SER A 167 -14.44 -1.24 -10.45
N SER A 168 -15.12 -0.27 -11.06
CA SER A 168 -15.95 -0.50 -12.25
C SER A 168 -15.15 -0.88 -13.50
N HIS A 169 -13.87 -0.52 -13.55
CA HIS A 169 -12.92 -0.95 -14.60
C HIS A 169 -12.20 -2.26 -14.27
N GLY A 170 -12.65 -2.99 -13.22
CA GLY A 170 -12.08 -4.28 -12.85
C GLY A 170 -10.77 -4.19 -12.03
N ILE A 171 -10.35 -3.01 -11.67
CA ILE A 171 -9.14 -2.80 -10.85
C ILE A 171 -9.41 -3.25 -9.41
N LYS A 172 -8.48 -4.00 -8.84
CA LYS A 172 -8.54 -4.43 -7.45
C LYS A 172 -8.28 -3.25 -6.52
N VAL A 173 -9.28 -2.87 -5.71
CA VAL A 173 -9.24 -1.69 -4.85
C VAL A 173 -9.37 -2.07 -3.37
N ALA A 174 -8.43 -1.63 -2.54
CA ALA A 174 -8.60 -1.51 -1.09
C ALA A 174 -8.73 -0.04 -0.68
N ILE A 175 -9.29 0.19 0.50
CA ILE A 175 -9.44 1.53 1.09
C ILE A 175 -8.55 1.63 2.33
N CYS A 176 -7.85 2.77 2.47
CA CYS A 176 -7.07 3.10 3.65
C CYS A 176 -7.45 4.47 4.22
N THR A 177 -7.13 4.66 5.50
CA THR A 177 -7.26 5.96 6.18
C THR A 177 -6.00 6.80 6.11
N ASP A 178 -4.85 6.18 5.74
CA ASP A 178 -3.53 6.80 5.84
C ASP A 178 -3.29 7.40 7.25
N HIS A 179 -3.60 6.60 8.29
CA HIS A 179 -3.45 7.04 9.68
C HIS A 179 -2.03 7.64 9.92
N ALA A 180 -1.90 8.85 10.43
CA ALA A 180 -2.85 9.68 11.19
C ALA A 180 -3.59 10.77 10.38
N GLU A 181 -3.57 10.76 9.04
CA GLU A 181 -4.36 11.73 8.23
C GLU A 181 -5.86 11.60 8.55
N VAL A 182 -6.37 10.38 8.57
CA VAL A 182 -7.69 10.03 9.13
C VAL A 182 -7.47 8.96 10.19
N PRO A 183 -8.02 9.10 11.41
CA PRO A 183 -7.91 8.08 12.43
C PRO A 183 -8.41 6.72 11.95
N ILE A 184 -7.71 5.64 12.33
CA ILE A 184 -7.95 4.28 11.79
C ILE A 184 -9.36 3.76 12.09
N GLU A 185 -9.97 4.18 13.19
CA GLU A 185 -11.35 3.83 13.57
C GLU A 185 -12.39 4.32 12.55
N TYR A 186 -12.04 5.28 11.69
CA TYR A 186 -12.90 5.78 10.60
C TYR A 186 -12.72 5.03 9.27
N LEU A 187 -12.09 3.85 9.29
CA LEU A 187 -11.97 3.02 8.09
C LEU A 187 -13.35 2.60 7.52
N PRO A 188 -14.34 2.16 8.33
CA PRO A 188 -15.69 1.89 7.82
C PRO A 188 -16.37 3.13 7.24
N LEU A 189 -16.21 4.30 7.86
CA LEU A 189 -16.72 5.58 7.34
C LEU A 189 -16.08 5.95 6.00
N SER A 190 -14.78 5.69 5.82
CA SER A 190 -14.10 5.90 4.54
C SER A 190 -14.68 5.03 3.43
N ALA A 191 -14.98 3.77 3.74
CA ALA A 191 -15.68 2.86 2.81
C ALA A 191 -17.11 3.31 2.52
N ALA A 192 -17.85 3.73 3.54
CA ALA A 192 -19.22 4.25 3.39
C ALA A 192 -19.28 5.48 2.45
N ILE A 193 -18.32 6.39 2.57
CA ILE A 193 -18.23 7.55 1.68
C ILE A 193 -17.88 7.13 0.25
N ALA A 194 -17.01 6.17 0.04
CA ALA A 194 -16.72 5.63 -1.29
C ALA A 194 -17.97 4.97 -1.90
N VAL A 195 -18.73 4.19 -1.12
CA VAL A 195 -20.01 3.58 -1.53
C VAL A 195 -21.05 4.66 -1.89
N LYS A 196 -21.21 5.68 -1.06
CA LYS A 196 -22.08 6.83 -1.37
C LYS A 196 -21.72 7.51 -2.70
N ASN A 197 -20.47 7.43 -3.11
CA ASN A 197 -19.95 8.06 -4.33
C ASN A 197 -19.71 7.07 -5.48
N GLY A 198 -20.36 5.92 -5.46
CA GLY A 198 -20.44 5.01 -6.61
C GLY A 198 -19.66 3.70 -6.52
N LEU A 199 -18.99 3.43 -5.41
CA LEU A 199 -18.48 2.09 -5.18
C LEU A 199 -19.64 1.16 -4.82
N ASP A 200 -19.68 -0.03 -5.40
CA ASP A 200 -20.64 -1.07 -5.01
C ASP A 200 -20.54 -1.38 -3.50
N TYR A 201 -21.68 -1.65 -2.85
CA TYR A 201 -21.71 -1.87 -1.40
C TYR A 201 -20.85 -3.06 -0.97
N GLU A 202 -20.98 -4.19 -1.67
CA GLU A 202 -20.22 -5.40 -1.34
C GLU A 202 -18.72 -5.14 -1.58
N LYS A 203 -18.38 -4.45 -2.67
CA LYS A 203 -16.99 -4.02 -2.94
C LYS A 203 -16.46 -3.05 -1.87
N GLY A 204 -17.29 -2.23 -1.28
CA GLY A 204 -16.94 -1.36 -0.15
C GLY A 204 -16.53 -2.17 1.09
N ILE A 205 -17.27 -3.21 1.43
CA ILE A 205 -16.93 -4.14 2.51
C ILE A 205 -15.66 -4.95 2.16
N GLU A 206 -15.57 -5.50 0.94
CA GLU A 206 -14.39 -6.23 0.48
C GLU A 206 -13.14 -5.35 0.52
N ALA A 207 -13.23 -4.07 0.15
CA ALA A 207 -12.11 -3.13 0.10
C ALA A 207 -11.45 -2.85 1.46
N ILE A 208 -12.17 -3.08 2.56
CA ILE A 208 -11.65 -2.95 3.94
C ILE A 208 -11.46 -4.30 4.65
N THR A 209 -11.70 -5.42 3.94
CA THR A 209 -11.59 -6.79 4.48
C THR A 209 -10.78 -7.69 3.56
N CYS A 210 -11.44 -8.54 2.75
CA CYS A 210 -10.76 -9.58 1.98
C CYS A 210 -9.85 -9.02 0.89
N THR A 211 -10.26 -8.00 0.14
CA THR A 211 -9.41 -7.38 -0.89
C THR A 211 -8.20 -6.70 -0.26
N ALA A 212 -8.38 -6.01 0.88
CA ALA A 212 -7.25 -5.44 1.63
C ALA A 212 -6.29 -6.52 2.11
N ALA A 213 -6.80 -7.66 2.60
CA ALA A 213 -5.98 -8.79 3.03
C ALA A 213 -5.21 -9.44 1.85
N GLU A 214 -5.84 -9.57 0.68
CA GLU A 214 -5.18 -10.06 -0.54
C GLU A 214 -4.04 -9.13 -0.98
N ILE A 215 -4.31 -7.84 -1.06
CA ILE A 215 -3.29 -6.84 -1.44
C ILE A 215 -2.13 -6.85 -0.44
N ALA A 216 -2.43 -6.98 0.86
CA ALA A 216 -1.42 -7.07 1.91
C ALA A 216 -0.72 -8.45 1.99
N GLY A 217 -1.13 -9.44 1.18
CA GLY A 217 -0.56 -10.78 1.17
C GLY A 217 -0.79 -11.56 2.48
N ILE A 218 -1.96 -11.40 3.11
CA ILE A 218 -2.35 -12.07 4.37
C ILE A 218 -3.72 -12.74 4.31
N SER A 219 -4.27 -12.91 3.11
CA SER A 219 -5.60 -13.51 2.90
C SER A 219 -5.67 -15.00 3.26
N ASP A 220 -4.53 -15.65 3.43
CA ASP A 220 -4.39 -16.99 3.98
C ASP A 220 -4.69 -17.08 5.49
N ARG A 221 -4.75 -15.92 6.17
CA ARG A 221 -4.97 -15.82 7.60
C ARG A 221 -6.21 -15.02 8.00
N VAL A 222 -6.49 -13.91 7.31
CA VAL A 222 -7.53 -12.94 7.69
C VAL A 222 -8.28 -12.41 6.46
N GLY A 223 -9.29 -11.56 6.70
CA GLY A 223 -10.04 -10.85 5.66
C GLY A 223 -11.36 -11.51 5.26
N SER A 224 -11.62 -12.74 5.70
CA SER A 224 -12.87 -13.45 5.40
C SER A 224 -13.31 -14.32 6.58
N VAL A 225 -14.60 -14.61 6.64
CA VAL A 225 -15.15 -15.57 7.62
C VAL A 225 -15.17 -16.96 6.98
N LYS A 226 -14.05 -17.69 7.16
CA LYS A 226 -13.87 -19.05 6.62
C LYS A 226 -13.18 -19.94 7.65
N THR A 227 -13.51 -21.24 7.63
CA THR A 227 -12.83 -22.23 8.45
C THR A 227 -11.35 -22.27 8.13
N GLY A 228 -10.50 -22.23 9.17
CA GLY A 228 -9.05 -22.25 9.05
C GLY A 228 -8.38 -20.88 9.10
N LEU A 229 -9.14 -19.79 8.98
CA LEU A 229 -8.62 -18.44 9.16
C LEU A 229 -8.62 -18.02 10.64
N ASP A 230 -7.83 -17.01 10.97
CA ASP A 230 -7.79 -16.39 12.28
C ASP A 230 -9.17 -15.77 12.59
N ALA A 231 -9.64 -15.95 13.83
CA ALA A 231 -10.89 -15.36 14.26
C ALA A 231 -10.70 -13.90 14.68
N ASP A 232 -10.49 -13.04 13.70
CA ASP A 232 -10.47 -11.57 13.82
C ASP A 232 -11.80 -11.04 13.26
N LEU A 233 -12.76 -10.79 14.15
CA LEU A 233 -14.16 -10.50 13.79
C LEU A 233 -14.66 -9.27 14.50
N THR A 234 -15.48 -8.49 13.81
CA THR A 234 -16.24 -7.40 14.42
C THR A 234 -17.72 -7.64 14.17
N LEU A 235 -18.52 -7.63 15.23
CA LEU A 235 -19.96 -7.83 15.20
C LEU A 235 -20.66 -6.48 15.32
N PHE A 236 -21.71 -6.30 14.52
CA PHE A 236 -22.56 -5.12 14.52
C PHE A 236 -24.01 -5.56 14.59
N SER A 237 -24.87 -4.78 15.31
CA SER A 237 -26.33 -4.96 15.32
C SER A 237 -27.04 -4.32 14.12
N GLY A 238 -26.30 -3.62 13.26
CA GLY A 238 -26.79 -2.96 12.06
C GLY A 238 -25.75 -2.99 10.94
N ASP A 239 -25.95 -2.10 9.94
CA ASP A 239 -25.03 -1.98 8.81
C ASP A 239 -23.66 -1.43 9.28
N PRO A 240 -22.54 -2.13 9.07
CA PRO A 240 -21.22 -1.65 9.48
C PRO A 240 -20.76 -0.38 8.75
N LEU A 241 -21.40 -0.01 7.64
CA LEU A 241 -21.13 1.24 6.92
C LEU A 241 -22.05 2.39 7.34
N ASP A 242 -23.04 2.15 8.22
CA ASP A 242 -23.84 3.22 8.81
C ASP A 242 -23.02 3.92 9.91
N VAL A 243 -22.76 5.21 9.75
CA VAL A 243 -22.00 6.03 10.70
C VAL A 243 -22.63 6.07 12.11
N MET A 244 -23.90 5.75 12.24
CA MET A 244 -24.62 5.72 13.52
C MET A 244 -24.51 4.35 14.24
N VAL A 245 -23.96 3.34 13.56
CA VAL A 245 -23.79 1.99 14.12
C VAL A 245 -22.36 1.81 14.65
N SER A 246 -22.28 1.35 15.88
CA SER A 246 -20.99 1.00 16.54
C SER A 246 -20.83 -0.50 16.63
N PRO A 247 -19.59 -1.01 16.73
CA PRO A 247 -19.38 -2.41 17.01
C PRO A 247 -19.97 -2.85 18.36
N ASP A 248 -20.72 -3.95 18.35
CA ASP A 248 -21.24 -4.57 19.60
C ASP A 248 -20.16 -5.43 20.26
N MET A 249 -19.29 -6.04 19.45
CA MET A 249 -18.24 -6.92 19.92
C MET A 249 -17.07 -6.94 18.93
N VAL A 250 -15.87 -6.95 19.47
CA VAL A 250 -14.63 -7.16 18.71
C VAL A 250 -13.93 -8.42 19.23
N ILE A 251 -13.59 -9.31 18.31
CA ILE A 251 -12.85 -10.54 18.57
C ILE A 251 -11.51 -10.45 17.83
N CYS A 252 -10.42 -10.70 18.52
CA CYS A 252 -9.09 -10.73 17.93
C CYS A 252 -8.33 -11.99 18.34
N GLY A 253 -7.91 -12.79 17.37
CA GLY A 253 -7.30 -14.10 17.64
C GLY A 253 -8.21 -15.04 18.44
N GLY A 254 -9.53 -14.98 18.21
CA GLY A 254 -10.52 -15.78 18.92
C GLY A 254 -10.87 -15.32 20.35
N LYS A 255 -10.40 -14.12 20.76
CA LYS A 255 -10.68 -13.55 22.09
C LYS A 255 -11.46 -12.25 21.97
N ILE A 256 -12.46 -12.07 22.80
CA ILE A 256 -13.17 -10.80 22.95
C ILE A 256 -12.22 -9.78 23.58
N ILE A 257 -12.14 -8.58 23.00
CA ILE A 257 -11.30 -7.48 23.45
C ILE A 257 -12.11 -6.24 23.79
#